data_f36b29f824ae1351932576eb0acbe78c
#
_entry.id   f36b29f824ae1351932576eb0acbe78c
#
_cell.length_a   1.000
_cell.length_b   1.000
_cell.length_c   1.000
_cell.angle_alpha   90.00
_cell.angle_beta   90.00
_cell.angle_gamma   90.00
#
_symmetry.space_group_name_H-M   'P 1'
#
loop_
_entity.id
_entity.type
_entity.pdbx_description
1 polymer ?
#
loop_
_entity_poly.entity_id
_entity_poly.type
_entity_poly.pdbx_seq_one_letter_code
_entity_poly.pdbx_strand_id
1 'polypeptide(L)'
;MAHRRKGINKFKEFLLSITHAEKESDKSNKLNLLKSCCDLQISRTGEGDEPVCFPDLIQTWSFADSNNNESLLTIVPSVLAIFLKTVSQQLEFREFGVALCKFLLQKDQLRLFNRGLTANKSKEHLISPCLRLLTEIVTFDGGAVAQQLYSRRYITFKRIDVFLTPNKSQLEDVSDDAQRSTLRRNAQRYVLANLRFQHGAAKTDIVEEHKVIKAFFEFLRKDPRDLVLDIIRSIDRDIIHDSLLPRSAKTKFFSRWNLERLVTLYGYDKESEEPNPAGVSIANEIHKVLMTICTDTAHGVLLPQNGWYPVGSDPESLPTMDEHCLDMGLDSPVYVDKYRESVPVRNGILSYLIQILRPDVDSLQIELLVAIFKAAPELVADFFSKKTMFVSDPKPTASWMTESAFLYSTIELPIPANCGWNDYEMPVMPPPASVVVENILPRPLTRKILTRCLNLNTDIITLFAVRILTIALNKLRNVRKLYRYEHGPCQSLWNQASQKLDGQIYPRCPEMKDVISLYKRTPKEDLQQQEAVAELLACYYQVVPGLAFEEKYDVTLTLVDIFKRLENPDLRPKDSESLMGQLRSILKVASTSGSMRWWQKPG
;
A
#
# COMPACT_ATOMS: atom_id res chain seq x y z
N MET A 1 21.98 -12.16 -50.99
CA MET A 1 21.03 -11.53 -50.05
C MET A 1 19.74 -12.31 -49.94
N ALA A 2 18.92 -12.44 -50.98
CA ALA A 2 17.65 -13.13 -50.93
C ALA A 2 17.78 -14.61 -50.44
N HIS A 3 18.83 -15.30 -50.84
CA HIS A 3 19.10 -16.69 -50.47
C HIS A 3 19.40 -16.81 -48.95
N ARG A 4 20.24 -15.94 -48.37
CA ARG A 4 20.53 -15.90 -46.92
C ARG A 4 19.28 -15.60 -46.10
N ARG A 5 18.47 -14.61 -46.53
CA ARG A 5 17.18 -14.29 -45.88
C ARG A 5 16.22 -15.48 -45.89
N LYS A 6 16.14 -16.21 -47.03
CA LYS A 6 15.29 -17.41 -47.16
C LYS A 6 15.75 -18.52 -46.21
N GLY A 7 17.07 -18.76 -46.07
CA GLY A 7 17.63 -19.73 -45.13
C GLY A 7 17.31 -19.37 -43.66
N ILE A 8 17.48 -18.11 -43.27
CA ILE A 8 17.19 -17.66 -41.91
C ILE A 8 15.70 -17.78 -41.58
N ASN A 9 14.81 -17.43 -42.51
CA ASN A 9 13.37 -17.60 -42.33
C ASN A 9 12.98 -19.09 -42.17
N LYS A 10 13.55 -19.99 -42.96
CA LYS A 10 13.32 -21.43 -42.79
C LYS A 10 13.78 -21.91 -41.41
N PHE A 11 14.92 -21.44 -40.93
CA PHE A 11 15.40 -21.77 -39.58
C PHE A 11 14.46 -21.22 -38.50
N LYS A 12 13.95 -20.01 -38.68
CA LYS A 12 12.92 -19.44 -37.79
C LYS A 12 11.66 -20.28 -37.74
N GLU A 13 11.14 -20.69 -38.93
CA GLU A 13 9.95 -21.54 -39.05
C GLU A 13 10.19 -22.89 -38.38
N PHE A 14 11.39 -23.47 -38.55
CA PHE A 14 11.78 -24.71 -37.90
C PHE A 14 11.76 -24.56 -36.35
N LEU A 15 12.36 -23.52 -35.80
CA LEU A 15 12.35 -23.25 -34.34
C LEU A 15 10.92 -23.09 -33.82
N LEU A 16 10.08 -22.32 -34.53
CA LEU A 16 8.67 -22.18 -34.18
C LEU A 16 7.91 -23.51 -34.23
N SER A 17 8.23 -24.37 -35.19
CA SER A 17 7.62 -25.69 -35.29
C SER A 17 7.97 -26.62 -34.12
N ILE A 18 9.09 -26.42 -33.44
CA ILE A 18 9.45 -27.13 -32.20
C ILE A 18 8.56 -26.63 -31.06
N THR A 19 8.37 -25.29 -30.98
CA THR A 19 7.59 -24.67 -29.91
C THR A 19 6.09 -25.03 -29.99
N HIS A 20 5.57 -25.25 -31.20
CA HIS A 20 4.16 -25.60 -31.46
C HIS A 20 3.91 -27.09 -31.70
N ALA A 21 4.90 -27.97 -31.43
CA ALA A 21 4.72 -29.41 -31.62
C ALA A 21 3.76 -29.97 -30.56
N GLU A 22 2.63 -30.55 -31.02
CA GLU A 22 1.61 -31.16 -30.15
C GLU A 22 2.02 -32.54 -29.62
N LYS A 23 2.87 -33.28 -30.38
CA LYS A 23 3.34 -34.60 -30.00
C LYS A 23 4.77 -34.55 -29.46
N GLU A 24 4.98 -35.15 -28.31
CA GLU A 24 6.29 -35.16 -27.62
C GLU A 24 7.38 -35.89 -28.41
N SER A 25 6.99 -36.95 -29.16
CA SER A 25 7.89 -37.68 -30.08
C SER A 25 8.36 -36.82 -31.26
N ASP A 26 7.50 -35.99 -31.83
CA ASP A 26 7.85 -35.05 -32.91
C ASP A 26 8.78 -33.95 -32.41
N LYS A 27 8.50 -33.45 -31.21
CA LYS A 27 9.33 -32.47 -30.51
C LYS A 27 10.73 -33.02 -30.23
N SER A 28 10.83 -34.27 -29.73
CA SER A 28 12.12 -34.91 -29.44
C SER A 28 12.95 -35.12 -30.71
N ASN A 29 12.33 -35.58 -31.82
CA ASN A 29 13.03 -35.75 -33.09
C ASN A 29 13.56 -34.41 -33.64
N LYS A 30 12.78 -33.36 -33.57
CA LYS A 30 13.19 -32.01 -33.99
C LYS A 30 14.30 -31.43 -33.09
N LEU A 31 14.27 -31.69 -31.77
CA LEU A 31 15.33 -31.31 -30.87
C LEU A 31 16.64 -32.04 -31.15
N ASN A 32 16.60 -33.35 -31.45
CA ASN A 32 17.79 -34.10 -31.85
C ASN A 32 18.41 -33.57 -33.16
N LEU A 33 17.56 -33.19 -34.13
CA LEU A 33 18.04 -32.53 -35.34
C LEU A 33 18.67 -31.19 -35.07
N LEU A 34 18.06 -30.40 -34.15
CA LEU A 34 18.61 -29.11 -33.71
C LEU A 34 19.97 -29.30 -33.02
N LYS A 35 20.13 -30.33 -32.19
CA LYS A 35 21.39 -30.65 -31.50
C LYS A 35 22.50 -30.94 -32.53
N SER A 36 22.23 -31.79 -33.50
CA SER A 36 23.18 -32.09 -34.59
C SER A 36 23.56 -30.82 -35.37
N CYS A 37 22.61 -29.90 -35.59
CA CYS A 37 22.91 -28.58 -36.18
C CYS A 37 23.81 -27.74 -35.27
N CYS A 38 23.58 -27.69 -33.96
CA CYS A 38 24.40 -26.96 -33.02
C CYS A 38 25.83 -27.50 -32.98
N ASP A 39 26.01 -28.83 -32.98
CA ASP A 39 27.33 -29.48 -32.97
C ASP A 39 28.15 -29.10 -34.21
N LEU A 40 27.49 -28.96 -35.36
CA LEU A 40 28.12 -28.51 -36.62
C LEU A 40 28.42 -27.01 -36.66
N GLN A 41 27.75 -26.21 -35.84
CA GLN A 41 27.84 -24.74 -35.81
C GLN A 41 28.76 -24.21 -34.70
N ILE A 42 29.57 -25.06 -34.09
CA ILE A 42 30.63 -24.66 -33.16
C ILE A 42 31.99 -24.68 -33.88
N SER A 43 32.61 -23.51 -33.98
CA SER A 43 33.98 -23.41 -34.48
C SER A 43 34.92 -23.04 -33.33
N ARG A 44 35.98 -23.79 -33.11
CA ARG A 44 37.08 -23.45 -32.21
C ARG A 44 38.28 -22.99 -33.03
N THR A 45 38.72 -21.76 -32.81
CA THR A 45 39.82 -21.16 -33.57
C THR A 45 41.21 -21.45 -32.96
N GLY A 46 41.29 -21.97 -31.71
CA GLY A 46 42.54 -22.36 -31.04
C GLY A 46 42.29 -23.04 -29.69
N GLU A 47 43.36 -23.67 -29.12
CA GLU A 47 43.32 -24.15 -27.74
C GLU A 47 43.29 -22.95 -26.80
N GLY A 48 42.14 -22.72 -26.13
CA GLY A 48 41.90 -21.64 -25.19
C GLY A 48 40.98 -20.51 -25.65
N ASP A 49 40.60 -20.49 -26.95
CA ASP A 49 39.64 -19.52 -27.48
C ASP A 49 38.19 -19.91 -27.16
N GLU A 50 37.35 -18.92 -26.81
CA GLU A 50 35.91 -19.15 -26.64
C GLU A 50 35.28 -19.64 -27.96
N PRO A 51 34.38 -20.62 -27.88
CA PRO A 51 33.77 -21.20 -29.09
C PRO A 51 32.91 -20.15 -29.81
N VAL A 52 33.10 -20.05 -31.14
CA VAL A 52 32.25 -19.25 -32.01
C VAL A 52 30.99 -20.03 -32.33
N CYS A 53 29.83 -19.55 -31.88
CA CYS A 53 28.54 -20.14 -32.09
C CYS A 53 27.78 -19.49 -33.25
N PHE A 54 27.20 -20.25 -34.14
CA PHE A 54 26.46 -19.75 -35.30
C PHE A 54 27.24 -18.75 -36.17
N PRO A 55 28.43 -19.09 -36.65
CA PRO A 55 29.30 -18.17 -37.42
C PRO A 55 28.59 -17.52 -38.60
N ASP A 56 27.80 -18.28 -39.37
CA ASP A 56 27.08 -17.81 -40.55
C ASP A 56 26.00 -16.77 -40.18
N LEU A 57 25.27 -16.95 -39.07
CA LEU A 57 24.27 -16.00 -38.59
C LEU A 57 24.92 -14.70 -38.15
N ILE A 58 26.00 -14.79 -37.40
CA ILE A 58 26.73 -13.63 -36.90
C ILE A 58 27.41 -12.86 -38.03
N GLN A 59 28.03 -13.57 -38.99
CA GLN A 59 28.59 -12.95 -40.20
C GLN A 59 27.51 -12.24 -41.01
N THR A 60 26.31 -12.86 -41.08
CA THR A 60 25.17 -12.24 -41.78
C THR A 60 24.70 -10.98 -41.05
N TRP A 61 24.71 -10.99 -39.69
CA TRP A 61 24.38 -9.80 -38.89
C TRP A 61 25.39 -8.67 -39.09
N SER A 62 26.69 -8.97 -39.04
CA SER A 62 27.77 -8.00 -39.33
C SER A 62 27.69 -7.45 -40.72
N PHE A 63 27.38 -8.29 -41.69
CA PHE A 63 27.17 -7.87 -43.08
C PHE A 63 25.94 -6.96 -43.25
N ALA A 64 24.86 -7.25 -42.53
CA ALA A 64 23.65 -6.43 -42.50
C ALA A 64 23.94 -5.03 -41.91
N ASP A 65 24.80 -4.96 -40.88
CA ASP A 65 25.27 -3.70 -40.30
C ASP A 65 26.06 -2.86 -41.31
N SER A 66 27.03 -3.48 -41.97
CA SER A 66 27.88 -2.80 -42.97
C SER A 66 27.10 -2.26 -44.17
N ASN A 67 26.03 -2.94 -44.57
CA ASN A 67 25.21 -2.58 -45.72
C ASN A 67 23.88 -1.89 -45.36
N ASN A 68 23.69 -1.48 -44.12
CA ASN A 68 22.43 -0.88 -43.62
C ASN A 68 21.15 -1.64 -43.99
N ASN A 69 21.21 -2.98 -44.01
CA ASN A 69 20.06 -3.80 -44.36
C ASN A 69 19.12 -4.03 -43.14
N GLU A 70 18.14 -3.14 -42.96
CA GLU A 70 17.22 -3.15 -41.84
C GLU A 70 16.47 -4.50 -41.69
N SER A 71 16.13 -5.14 -42.81
CA SER A 71 15.43 -6.44 -42.77
C SER A 71 16.27 -7.55 -42.10
N LEU A 72 17.55 -7.65 -42.41
CA LEU A 72 18.44 -8.63 -41.79
C LEU A 72 18.83 -8.23 -40.36
N LEU A 73 19.00 -6.91 -40.08
CA LEU A 73 19.21 -6.38 -38.73
C LEU A 73 18.05 -6.71 -37.79
N THR A 74 16.84 -6.86 -38.29
CA THR A 74 15.65 -7.24 -37.52
C THR A 74 15.55 -8.77 -37.34
N ILE A 75 15.78 -9.54 -38.41
CA ILE A 75 15.51 -10.99 -38.43
C ILE A 75 16.54 -11.77 -37.60
N VAL A 76 17.83 -11.42 -37.68
CA VAL A 76 18.89 -12.18 -37.01
C VAL A 76 18.73 -12.17 -35.49
N PRO A 77 18.65 -11.03 -34.80
CA PRO A 77 18.44 -11.06 -33.36
C PRO A 77 17.09 -11.69 -32.96
N SER A 78 16.04 -11.58 -33.80
CA SER A 78 14.78 -12.28 -33.56
C SER A 78 14.94 -13.79 -33.56
N VAL A 79 15.69 -14.36 -34.50
CA VAL A 79 15.93 -15.81 -34.62
C VAL A 79 16.79 -16.30 -33.46
N LEU A 80 17.83 -15.57 -33.08
CA LEU A 80 18.66 -15.91 -31.91
C LEU A 80 17.85 -15.87 -30.60
N ALA A 81 16.94 -14.90 -30.44
CA ALA A 81 16.04 -14.86 -29.28
C ALA A 81 15.09 -16.08 -29.23
N ILE A 82 14.48 -16.42 -30.37
CA ILE A 82 13.62 -17.61 -30.46
C ILE A 82 14.43 -18.89 -30.17
N PHE A 83 15.64 -18.99 -30.69
CA PHE A 83 16.53 -20.13 -30.42
C PHE A 83 16.79 -20.25 -28.92
N LEU A 84 17.32 -19.22 -28.25
CA LEU A 84 17.60 -19.26 -26.83
C LEU A 84 16.36 -19.62 -26.02
N LYS A 85 15.20 -19.04 -26.35
CA LYS A 85 13.93 -19.38 -25.71
C LYS A 85 13.54 -20.84 -25.89
N THR A 86 13.70 -21.40 -27.10
CA THR A 86 13.36 -22.80 -27.40
C THR A 86 14.24 -23.78 -26.64
N VAL A 87 15.54 -23.50 -26.53
CA VAL A 87 16.51 -24.37 -25.87
C VAL A 87 16.67 -24.13 -24.36
N SER A 88 16.13 -23.05 -23.82
CA SER A 88 16.29 -22.67 -22.40
C SER A 88 15.76 -23.72 -21.41
N GLN A 89 14.81 -24.55 -21.83
CA GLN A 89 14.21 -25.61 -21.01
C GLN A 89 14.86 -26.99 -21.21
N GLN A 90 15.87 -27.10 -22.09
CA GLN A 90 16.50 -28.36 -22.48
C GLN A 90 17.93 -28.42 -21.93
N LEU A 91 18.18 -29.31 -20.98
CA LEU A 91 19.51 -29.49 -20.36
C LEU A 91 20.62 -29.80 -21.37
N GLU A 92 20.30 -30.52 -22.44
CA GLU A 92 21.24 -30.90 -23.49
C GLU A 92 21.87 -29.72 -24.24
N PHE A 93 21.17 -28.56 -24.28
CA PHE A 93 21.64 -27.35 -24.94
C PHE A 93 22.25 -26.31 -23.98
N ARG A 94 22.36 -26.64 -22.68
CA ARG A 94 22.82 -25.70 -21.67
C ARG A 94 24.21 -25.15 -21.98
N GLU A 95 25.16 -26.04 -22.26
CA GLU A 95 26.55 -25.62 -22.55
C GLU A 95 26.64 -24.76 -23.81
N PHE A 96 25.96 -25.18 -24.88
CA PHE A 96 25.91 -24.44 -26.14
C PHE A 96 25.24 -23.07 -25.95
N GLY A 97 24.10 -23.00 -25.23
CA GLY A 97 23.39 -21.76 -24.97
C GLY A 97 24.19 -20.78 -24.13
N VAL A 98 24.88 -21.25 -23.07
CA VAL A 98 25.77 -20.41 -22.26
C VAL A 98 26.95 -19.90 -23.09
N ALA A 99 27.57 -20.76 -23.92
CA ALA A 99 28.65 -20.37 -24.82
C ALA A 99 28.17 -19.31 -25.82
N LEU A 100 26.99 -19.49 -26.42
CA LEU A 100 26.39 -18.51 -27.32
C LEU A 100 26.12 -17.17 -26.61
N CYS A 101 25.56 -17.21 -25.40
CA CYS A 101 25.31 -15.99 -24.62
C CYS A 101 26.62 -15.23 -24.32
N LYS A 102 27.68 -15.93 -23.89
CA LYS A 102 29.01 -15.34 -23.64
C LYS A 102 29.58 -14.73 -24.92
N PHE A 103 29.51 -15.47 -26.03
CA PHE A 103 29.98 -15.02 -27.34
C PHE A 103 29.25 -13.75 -27.80
N LEU A 104 27.92 -13.68 -27.64
CA LEU A 104 27.14 -12.48 -27.98
C LEU A 104 27.48 -11.26 -27.13
N LEU A 105 28.10 -11.42 -25.96
CA LEU A 105 28.54 -10.33 -25.08
C LEU A 105 29.99 -9.90 -25.33
N GLN A 106 30.68 -10.45 -26.33
CA GLN A 106 32.00 -9.99 -26.74
C GLN A 106 31.92 -8.63 -27.45
N LYS A 107 33.06 -7.93 -27.51
CA LYS A 107 33.14 -6.54 -27.98
C LYS A 107 32.58 -6.33 -29.39
N ASP A 108 32.85 -7.26 -30.30
CA ASP A 108 32.44 -7.13 -31.71
C ASP A 108 30.93 -7.31 -31.89
N GLN A 109 30.32 -8.26 -31.17
CA GLN A 109 28.88 -8.51 -31.18
C GLN A 109 28.11 -7.41 -30.43
N LEU A 110 28.69 -6.87 -29.37
CA LEU A 110 28.12 -5.72 -28.64
C LEU A 110 27.98 -4.47 -29.53
N ARG A 111 28.85 -4.30 -30.54
CA ARG A 111 28.71 -3.23 -31.55
C ARG A 111 27.40 -3.38 -32.32
N LEU A 112 27.01 -4.60 -32.67
CA LEU A 112 25.76 -4.90 -33.37
C LEU A 112 24.53 -4.59 -32.50
N PHE A 113 24.58 -4.94 -31.20
CA PHE A 113 23.54 -4.52 -30.25
C PHE A 113 23.48 -3.00 -30.13
N ASN A 114 24.62 -2.32 -29.99
CA ASN A 114 24.66 -0.87 -29.88
C ASN A 114 24.01 -0.20 -31.10
N ARG A 115 24.23 -0.72 -32.30
CA ARG A 115 23.60 -0.23 -33.55
C ARG A 115 22.06 -0.31 -33.46
N GLY A 116 21.52 -1.45 -33.01
CA GLY A 116 20.08 -1.64 -32.83
C GLY A 116 19.52 -0.73 -31.74
N LEU A 117 20.15 -0.68 -30.56
CA LEU A 117 19.67 0.08 -29.40
C LEU A 117 19.85 1.60 -29.54
N THR A 118 20.76 2.09 -30.38
CA THR A 118 20.92 3.52 -30.66
C THR A 118 20.06 4.05 -31.81
N ALA A 119 19.32 3.15 -32.48
CA ALA A 119 18.38 3.54 -33.52
C ALA A 119 17.34 4.57 -33.02
N ASN A 120 16.76 5.32 -33.94
CA ASN A 120 15.69 6.24 -33.61
C ASN A 120 14.51 5.44 -33.01
N LYS A 121 13.87 5.97 -31.97
CA LYS A 121 12.73 5.35 -31.29
C LYS A 121 11.60 4.97 -32.25
N SER A 122 11.40 5.73 -33.32
CA SER A 122 10.41 5.41 -34.38
C SER A 122 10.71 4.10 -35.11
N LYS A 123 11.96 3.60 -35.08
CA LYS A 123 12.36 2.32 -35.67
C LYS A 123 12.26 1.17 -34.66
N GLU A 124 11.08 0.99 -34.06
CA GLU A 124 10.82 -0.06 -33.07
C GLU A 124 11.17 -1.46 -33.57
N HIS A 125 11.00 -1.73 -34.87
CA HIS A 125 11.34 -2.99 -35.50
C HIS A 125 12.82 -3.39 -35.41
N LEU A 126 13.74 -2.42 -35.21
CA LEU A 126 15.16 -2.69 -34.99
C LEU A 126 15.48 -2.88 -33.50
N ILE A 127 14.84 -2.10 -32.63
CA ILE A 127 15.13 -2.06 -31.19
C ILE A 127 14.52 -3.27 -30.47
N SER A 128 13.24 -3.58 -30.74
CA SER A 128 12.50 -4.63 -30.05
C SER A 128 13.13 -6.03 -30.17
N PRO A 129 13.67 -6.49 -31.33
CA PRO A 129 14.38 -7.75 -31.43
C PRO A 129 15.65 -7.80 -30.58
N CYS A 130 16.41 -6.72 -30.52
CA CYS A 130 17.59 -6.62 -29.67
C CYS A 130 17.24 -6.72 -28.19
N LEU A 131 16.18 -6.03 -27.74
CA LEU A 131 15.70 -6.12 -26.34
C LEU A 131 15.23 -7.53 -25.99
N ARG A 132 14.48 -8.19 -26.90
CA ARG A 132 14.07 -9.59 -26.70
C ARG A 132 15.26 -10.52 -26.58
N LEU A 133 16.26 -10.38 -27.46
CA LEU A 133 17.48 -11.20 -27.38
C LEU A 133 18.22 -10.96 -26.07
N LEU A 134 18.37 -9.71 -25.62
CA LEU A 134 18.98 -9.38 -24.34
C LEU A 134 18.19 -9.97 -23.16
N THR A 135 16.86 -9.98 -23.23
CA THR A 135 16.00 -10.61 -22.23
C THR A 135 16.27 -12.12 -22.13
N GLU A 136 16.33 -12.81 -23.28
CA GLU A 136 16.64 -14.26 -23.29
C GLU A 136 18.06 -14.55 -22.79
N ILE A 137 19.04 -13.69 -23.10
CA ILE A 137 20.42 -13.82 -22.56
C ILE A 137 20.43 -13.72 -21.02
N VAL A 138 19.69 -12.73 -20.46
CA VAL A 138 19.60 -12.57 -18.98
C VAL A 138 18.96 -13.76 -18.31
N THR A 139 17.89 -14.30 -18.93
CA THR A 139 17.08 -15.38 -18.32
C THR A 139 17.66 -16.75 -18.53
N PHE A 140 18.60 -16.89 -19.48
CA PHE A 140 19.14 -18.20 -19.85
C PHE A 140 19.83 -18.88 -18.67
N ASP A 141 19.53 -20.16 -18.49
CA ASP A 141 20.11 -21.02 -17.42
C ASP A 141 20.06 -20.37 -16.03
N GLY A 142 18.88 -19.80 -15.68
CA GLY A 142 18.70 -19.18 -14.37
C GLY A 142 19.55 -17.93 -14.12
N GLY A 143 20.00 -17.25 -15.18
CA GLY A 143 20.79 -16.03 -15.08
C GLY A 143 22.31 -16.26 -15.04
N ALA A 144 22.80 -17.41 -15.53
CA ALA A 144 24.22 -17.77 -15.51
C ALA A 144 25.14 -16.69 -16.14
N VAL A 145 24.63 -15.90 -17.08
CA VAL A 145 25.37 -14.84 -17.80
C VAL A 145 24.92 -13.43 -17.41
N ALA A 146 23.95 -13.31 -16.50
CA ALA A 146 23.33 -12.04 -16.12
C ALA A 146 24.35 -10.99 -15.65
N GLN A 147 25.28 -11.38 -14.76
CA GLN A 147 26.32 -10.46 -14.26
C GLN A 147 27.26 -9.99 -15.37
N GLN A 148 27.63 -10.86 -16.29
CA GLN A 148 28.46 -10.50 -17.44
C GLN A 148 27.74 -9.51 -18.35
N LEU A 149 26.45 -9.70 -18.61
CA LEU A 149 25.64 -8.75 -19.36
C LEU A 149 25.56 -7.40 -18.64
N TYR A 150 25.37 -7.40 -17.33
CA TYR A 150 25.31 -6.16 -16.54
C TYR A 150 26.63 -5.38 -16.59
N SER A 151 27.77 -6.05 -16.64
CA SER A 151 29.07 -5.38 -16.84
C SER A 151 29.12 -4.56 -18.13
N ARG A 152 28.25 -4.84 -19.09
CA ARG A 152 28.10 -4.14 -20.38
C ARG A 152 26.93 -3.14 -20.39
N ARG A 153 26.41 -2.73 -19.21
CA ARG A 153 25.25 -1.83 -19.08
C ARG A 153 25.38 -0.49 -19.79
N TYR A 154 26.60 -0.01 -20.01
CA TYR A 154 26.87 1.21 -20.79
C TYR A 154 26.37 1.16 -22.24
N ILE A 155 26.08 -0.04 -22.77
CA ILE A 155 25.40 -0.26 -24.05
C ILE A 155 23.96 -0.73 -23.80
N THR A 156 23.77 -1.75 -22.98
CA THR A 156 22.52 -2.50 -22.87
C THR A 156 21.45 -1.79 -22.07
N PHE A 157 21.84 -0.88 -21.16
CA PHE A 157 20.91 -0.09 -20.33
C PHE A 157 20.83 1.40 -20.69
N LYS A 158 21.72 1.90 -21.56
CA LYS A 158 21.93 3.33 -21.83
C LYS A 158 20.66 4.12 -22.18
N ARG A 159 19.67 3.51 -22.82
CA ARG A 159 18.46 4.17 -23.33
C ARG A 159 17.16 3.48 -22.90
N ILE A 160 17.20 2.66 -21.87
CA ILE A 160 16.02 1.93 -21.40
C ILE A 160 14.92 2.89 -20.93
N ASP A 161 15.26 3.98 -20.28
CA ASP A 161 14.34 5.06 -19.89
C ASP A 161 13.54 5.62 -21.07
N VAL A 162 14.21 5.83 -22.22
CA VAL A 162 13.57 6.31 -23.45
C VAL A 162 12.62 5.25 -24.03
N PHE A 163 12.98 3.96 -23.96
CA PHE A 163 12.15 2.86 -24.49
C PHE A 163 10.94 2.57 -23.60
N LEU A 164 11.05 2.82 -22.30
CA LEU A 164 9.97 2.70 -21.34
C LEU A 164 8.89 3.79 -21.49
N THR A 165 9.23 4.94 -22.06
CA THR A 165 8.27 6.01 -22.30
C THR A 165 7.48 5.71 -23.59
N PRO A 166 6.14 5.64 -23.60
CA PRO A 166 5.37 5.37 -24.82
C PRO A 166 5.46 6.54 -25.81
N ASN A 167 5.16 6.29 -27.08
CA ASN A 167 4.99 7.34 -28.08
C ASN A 167 3.62 8.01 -27.90
N LYS A 168 3.47 9.28 -28.30
CA LYS A 168 2.20 10.02 -28.17
C LYS A 168 1.02 9.29 -28.86
N SER A 169 1.24 8.74 -30.04
CA SER A 169 0.24 7.96 -30.78
C SER A 169 -0.21 6.71 -30.03
N GLN A 170 0.65 6.07 -29.25
CA GLN A 170 0.32 4.88 -28.46
C GLN A 170 -0.49 5.21 -27.19
N LEU A 171 -0.54 6.48 -26.80
CA LEU A 171 -1.33 6.95 -25.66
C LEU A 171 -2.78 7.28 -26.05
N GLU A 172 -3.02 7.55 -27.34
CA GLU A 172 -4.32 7.96 -27.89
C GLU A 172 -5.08 6.78 -28.50
N ASP A 173 -4.36 5.75 -29.01
CA ASP A 173 -4.98 4.55 -29.60
C ASP A 173 -5.42 3.55 -28.53
N VAL A 174 -6.69 3.54 -28.21
CA VAL A 174 -7.39 2.52 -27.38
C VAL A 174 -7.73 1.27 -28.24
N SER A 175 -7.04 1.04 -29.34
CA SER A 175 -7.36 -0.09 -30.21
C SER A 175 -6.77 -1.41 -29.70
N ASP A 176 -7.55 -2.43 -29.84
CA ASP A 176 -7.50 -3.87 -29.51
C ASP A 176 -6.18 -4.65 -29.75
N ASP A 177 -5.03 -3.99 -29.74
CA ASP A 177 -3.72 -4.60 -29.99
C ASP A 177 -2.98 -5.06 -28.72
N ALA A 178 -3.72 -5.54 -27.72
CA ALA A 178 -3.14 -6.12 -26.49
C ALA A 178 -2.14 -7.27 -26.77
N GLN A 179 -2.19 -7.87 -27.96
CA GLN A 179 -1.27 -8.91 -28.39
C GLN A 179 0.00 -8.37 -29.08
N ARG A 180 0.04 -7.11 -29.52
CA ARG A 180 1.24 -6.56 -30.16
C ARG A 180 2.33 -6.24 -29.15
N SER A 181 3.52 -6.79 -29.43
CA SER A 181 4.72 -6.57 -28.67
C SER A 181 5.24 -5.14 -28.89
N THR A 182 4.78 -4.19 -28.09
CA THR A 182 5.26 -2.81 -28.14
C THR A 182 6.69 -2.68 -27.63
N LEU A 183 7.41 -1.64 -28.03
CA LEU A 183 8.75 -1.35 -27.54
C LEU A 183 8.79 -1.27 -26.01
N ARG A 184 7.81 -0.55 -25.40
CA ARG A 184 7.68 -0.42 -23.95
C ARG A 184 7.54 -1.80 -23.27
N ARG A 185 6.70 -2.68 -23.78
CA ARG A 185 6.51 -4.05 -23.23
C ARG A 185 7.81 -4.86 -23.24
N ASN A 186 8.60 -4.77 -24.33
CA ASN A 186 9.89 -5.44 -24.40
C ASN A 186 10.92 -4.84 -23.45
N ALA A 187 10.94 -3.51 -23.28
CA ALA A 187 11.80 -2.83 -22.33
C ALA A 187 11.42 -3.19 -20.87
N GLN A 188 10.12 -3.23 -20.53
CA GLN A 188 9.65 -3.65 -19.21
C GLN A 188 10.05 -5.11 -18.90
N ARG A 189 9.85 -6.03 -19.84
CA ARG A 189 10.30 -7.44 -19.70
C ARG A 189 11.80 -7.55 -19.49
N TYR A 190 12.59 -6.73 -20.17
CA TYR A 190 14.03 -6.70 -20.00
C TYR A 190 14.42 -6.19 -18.59
N VAL A 191 13.75 -5.15 -18.09
CA VAL A 191 13.96 -4.67 -16.71
C VAL A 191 13.55 -5.75 -15.69
N LEU A 192 12.38 -6.36 -15.85
CA LEU A 192 11.91 -7.45 -14.97
C LEU A 192 12.86 -8.64 -14.94
N ALA A 193 13.40 -9.04 -16.10
CA ALA A 193 14.40 -10.10 -16.17
C ALA A 193 15.66 -9.75 -15.40
N ASN A 194 16.14 -8.51 -15.50
CA ASN A 194 17.30 -8.06 -14.72
C ASN A 194 16.99 -7.96 -13.22
N LEU A 195 15.81 -7.49 -12.81
CA LEU A 195 15.40 -7.49 -11.40
C LEU A 195 15.38 -8.90 -10.81
N ARG A 196 15.00 -9.89 -11.62
CA ARG A 196 14.93 -11.29 -11.18
C ARG A 196 16.29 -11.98 -11.08
N PHE A 197 17.17 -11.77 -12.06
CA PHE A 197 18.39 -12.56 -12.23
C PHE A 197 19.68 -11.83 -11.87
N GLN A 198 19.64 -10.53 -11.59
CA GLN A 198 20.77 -9.80 -11.00
C GLN A 198 20.73 -9.89 -9.49
N HIS A 199 21.91 -9.86 -8.86
CA HIS A 199 22.07 -9.95 -7.41
C HIS A 199 23.05 -8.90 -6.87
N GLY A 200 22.99 -8.64 -5.56
CA GLY A 200 23.92 -7.75 -4.86
C GLY A 200 23.99 -6.35 -5.47
N ALA A 201 25.20 -5.85 -5.68
CA ALA A 201 25.44 -4.50 -6.17
C ALA A 201 24.80 -4.20 -7.52
N ALA A 202 24.81 -5.16 -8.46
CA ALA A 202 24.23 -4.97 -9.78
C ALA A 202 22.71 -4.73 -9.71
N LYS A 203 22.00 -5.46 -8.86
CA LYS A 203 20.56 -5.26 -8.64
C LYS A 203 20.29 -3.95 -7.92
N THR A 204 21.11 -3.61 -6.92
CA THR A 204 21.02 -2.33 -6.20
C THR A 204 21.16 -1.14 -7.18
N ASP A 205 22.16 -1.16 -8.06
CA ASP A 205 22.36 -0.11 -9.06
C ASP A 205 21.14 0.06 -9.99
N ILE A 206 20.52 -1.05 -10.43
CA ILE A 206 19.32 -0.99 -11.29
C ILE A 206 18.14 -0.38 -10.54
N VAL A 207 17.93 -0.80 -9.29
CA VAL A 207 16.83 -0.32 -8.43
C VAL A 207 17.00 1.17 -8.10
N GLU A 208 18.23 1.64 -7.97
CA GLU A 208 18.57 3.04 -7.69
C GLU A 208 18.64 3.92 -8.94
N GLU A 209 18.59 3.36 -10.15
CA GLU A 209 18.60 4.14 -11.40
C GLU A 209 17.26 4.89 -11.58
N HIS A 210 17.20 6.06 -10.99
CA HIS A 210 15.97 6.86 -10.87
C HIS A 210 15.24 7.10 -12.20
N LYS A 211 15.97 7.34 -13.31
CA LYS A 211 15.36 7.64 -14.62
C LYS A 211 14.63 6.41 -15.16
N VAL A 212 15.26 5.24 -15.07
CA VAL A 212 14.69 3.97 -15.53
C VAL A 212 13.48 3.60 -14.70
N ILE A 213 13.62 3.63 -13.36
CA ILE A 213 12.53 3.25 -12.45
C ILE A 213 11.35 4.22 -12.56
N LYS A 214 11.60 5.53 -12.68
CA LYS A 214 10.54 6.51 -12.91
C LYS A 214 9.77 6.20 -14.20
N ALA A 215 10.45 6.02 -15.34
CA ALA A 215 9.83 5.71 -16.62
C ALA A 215 9.09 4.35 -16.59
N PHE A 216 9.59 3.39 -15.80
CA PHE A 216 8.97 2.09 -15.60
C PHE A 216 7.57 2.21 -14.99
N PHE A 217 7.39 3.06 -13.96
CA PHE A 217 6.11 3.25 -13.27
C PHE A 217 5.16 4.26 -13.94
N GLU A 218 5.66 5.19 -14.76
CA GLU A 218 4.91 6.39 -15.19
C GLU A 218 3.58 6.08 -15.89
N PHE A 219 3.54 5.06 -16.73
CA PHE A 219 2.36 4.71 -17.53
C PHE A 219 1.76 3.35 -17.14
N LEU A 220 2.04 2.86 -15.95
CA LEU A 220 1.68 1.52 -15.49
C LEU A 220 0.17 1.23 -15.62
N ARG A 221 -0.68 2.22 -15.37
CA ARG A 221 -2.14 2.11 -15.49
C ARG A 221 -2.63 1.86 -16.93
N LYS A 222 -1.81 2.21 -17.93
CA LYS A 222 -2.11 2.01 -19.36
C LYS A 222 -1.48 0.76 -19.95
N ASP A 223 -0.68 0.05 -19.17
CA ASP A 223 -0.05 -1.18 -19.61
C ASP A 223 -1.05 -2.35 -19.61
N PRO A 224 -0.90 -3.36 -20.47
CA PRO A 224 -1.80 -4.51 -20.54
C PRO A 224 -1.85 -5.29 -19.21
N ARG A 225 -3.03 -5.87 -18.91
CA ARG A 225 -3.32 -6.59 -17.66
C ARG A 225 -2.29 -7.66 -17.31
N ASP A 226 -1.90 -8.50 -18.26
CA ASP A 226 -0.92 -9.56 -18.07
C ASP A 226 0.43 -9.01 -17.59
N LEU A 227 0.86 -7.92 -18.21
CA LEU A 227 2.12 -7.26 -17.87
C LEU A 227 2.06 -6.57 -16.50
N VAL A 228 0.95 -5.91 -16.18
CA VAL A 228 0.75 -5.29 -14.85
C VAL A 228 0.80 -6.35 -13.75
N LEU A 229 0.16 -7.50 -13.96
CA LEU A 229 0.23 -8.62 -13.01
C LEU A 229 1.65 -9.18 -12.87
N ASP A 230 2.37 -9.32 -13.98
CA ASP A 230 3.78 -9.76 -13.94
C ASP A 230 4.67 -8.76 -13.20
N ILE A 231 4.43 -7.45 -13.36
CA ILE A 231 5.13 -6.39 -12.63
C ILE A 231 4.82 -6.48 -11.14
N ILE A 232 3.56 -6.58 -10.73
CA ILE A 232 3.15 -6.68 -9.32
C ILE A 232 3.82 -7.91 -8.67
N ARG A 233 3.76 -9.07 -9.31
CA ARG A 233 4.39 -10.30 -8.83
C ARG A 233 5.91 -10.21 -8.74
N SER A 234 6.54 -9.53 -9.69
CA SER A 234 7.99 -9.31 -9.67
C SER A 234 8.39 -8.35 -8.55
N ILE A 235 7.63 -7.27 -8.31
CA ILE A 235 7.86 -6.37 -7.18
C ILE A 235 7.80 -7.14 -5.87
N ASP A 236 6.79 -7.98 -5.69
CA ASP A 236 6.63 -8.79 -4.49
C ASP A 236 7.81 -9.74 -4.28
N ARG A 237 8.09 -10.56 -5.28
CA ARG A 237 9.13 -11.61 -5.19
C ARG A 237 10.56 -11.07 -5.24
N ASP A 238 10.84 -10.17 -6.21
CA ASP A 238 12.20 -9.82 -6.58
C ASP A 238 12.70 -8.54 -5.88
N ILE A 239 11.80 -7.73 -5.26
CA ILE A 239 12.17 -6.51 -4.53
C ILE A 239 11.82 -6.64 -3.05
N ILE A 240 10.56 -6.91 -2.72
CA ILE A 240 10.10 -6.94 -1.32
C ILE A 240 10.77 -8.08 -0.57
N HIS A 241 10.65 -9.30 -1.07
CA HIS A 241 11.15 -10.52 -0.43
C HIS A 241 12.62 -10.84 -0.73
N ASP A 242 13.33 -9.98 -1.47
CA ASP A 242 14.78 -10.15 -1.66
C ASP A 242 15.53 -9.68 -0.41
N SER A 243 16.10 -10.63 0.33
CA SER A 243 16.89 -10.39 1.53
C SER A 243 18.27 -9.78 1.26
N LEU A 244 18.79 -9.92 0.03
CA LEU A 244 20.10 -9.39 -0.36
C LEU A 244 20.01 -7.91 -0.78
N LEU A 245 18.80 -7.41 -1.06
CA LEU A 245 18.60 -6.02 -1.43
C LEU A 245 18.55 -5.14 -0.17
N PRO A 246 19.46 -4.15 -0.03
CA PRO A 246 19.51 -3.32 1.16
C PRO A 246 18.23 -2.45 1.27
N ARG A 247 17.82 -2.19 2.51
CA ARG A 247 16.63 -1.39 2.79
C ARG A 247 16.67 0.00 2.14
N SER A 248 17.85 0.63 2.10
CA SER A 248 18.03 1.93 1.44
C SER A 248 17.62 1.90 -0.04
N ALA A 249 17.96 0.83 -0.76
CA ALA A 249 17.57 0.64 -2.15
C ALA A 249 16.06 0.40 -2.27
N LYS A 250 15.46 -0.42 -1.40
CA LYS A 250 13.99 -0.61 -1.35
C LYS A 250 13.26 0.72 -1.12
N THR A 251 13.74 1.55 -0.20
CA THR A 251 13.16 2.87 0.09
C THR A 251 13.26 3.84 -1.10
N LYS A 252 14.35 3.78 -1.87
CA LYS A 252 14.51 4.57 -3.10
C LYS A 252 13.57 4.07 -4.21
N PHE A 253 13.43 2.75 -4.35
CA PHE A 253 12.51 2.13 -5.29
C PHE A 253 11.06 2.51 -5.00
N PHE A 254 10.63 2.40 -3.73
CA PHE A 254 9.31 2.81 -3.26
C PHE A 254 9.28 4.30 -2.87
N SER A 255 9.83 5.16 -3.72
CA SER A 255 9.75 6.61 -3.55
C SER A 255 8.30 7.09 -3.53
N ARG A 256 8.06 8.31 -3.01
CA ARG A 256 6.72 8.93 -2.98
C ARG A 256 6.02 8.86 -4.33
N TRP A 257 6.74 9.20 -5.39
CA TRP A 257 6.20 9.20 -6.74
C TRP A 257 5.85 7.80 -7.26
N ASN A 258 6.71 6.80 -7.02
CA ASN A 258 6.46 5.43 -7.46
C ASN A 258 5.28 4.80 -6.71
N LEU A 259 5.16 5.04 -5.40
CA LEU A 259 4.01 4.59 -4.61
C LEU A 259 2.70 5.24 -5.09
N GLU A 260 2.72 6.54 -5.43
CA GLU A 260 1.57 7.20 -6.02
C GLU A 260 1.10 6.50 -7.30
N ARG A 261 2.04 6.09 -8.17
CA ARG A 261 1.70 5.34 -9.39
C ARG A 261 1.13 3.96 -9.09
N LEU A 262 1.65 3.26 -8.09
CA LEU A 262 1.08 1.99 -7.64
C LEU A 262 -0.35 2.14 -7.10
N VAL A 263 -0.63 3.19 -6.34
CA VAL A 263 -1.98 3.50 -5.84
C VAL A 263 -2.98 3.72 -6.98
N THR A 264 -2.56 4.28 -8.12
CA THR A 264 -3.48 4.45 -9.27
C THR A 264 -4.04 3.14 -9.80
N LEU A 265 -3.39 1.99 -9.52
CA LEU A 265 -3.85 0.66 -9.94
C LEU A 265 -5.13 0.19 -9.23
N TYR A 266 -5.53 0.80 -8.10
CA TYR A 266 -6.84 0.54 -7.50
C TYR A 266 -8.00 0.86 -8.45
N GLY A 267 -7.80 1.79 -9.38
CA GLY A 267 -8.78 2.14 -10.41
C GLY A 267 -8.67 1.31 -11.70
N TYR A 268 -7.70 0.41 -11.82
CA TYR A 268 -7.42 -0.29 -13.08
C TYR A 268 -8.62 -1.10 -13.57
N ASP A 269 -9.19 -1.95 -12.72
CA ASP A 269 -10.29 -2.85 -13.10
C ASP A 269 -11.61 -2.10 -13.42
N LYS A 270 -11.76 -0.84 -12.99
CA LYS A 270 -12.93 0.00 -13.26
C LYS A 270 -12.88 0.68 -14.63
N GLU A 271 -11.68 0.90 -15.15
CA GLU A 271 -11.45 1.65 -16.39
C GLU A 271 -11.00 0.77 -17.55
N SER A 272 -10.52 -0.44 -17.26
CA SER A 272 -10.06 -1.38 -18.27
C SER A 272 -11.23 -2.19 -18.82
N GLU A 273 -11.42 -2.13 -20.12
CA GLU A 273 -12.37 -2.99 -20.88
C GLU A 273 -11.75 -4.35 -21.22
N GLU A 274 -10.49 -4.60 -20.83
CA GLU A 274 -9.81 -5.86 -21.12
C GLU A 274 -10.50 -7.05 -20.45
N PRO A 275 -10.69 -8.17 -21.19
CA PRO A 275 -11.27 -9.39 -20.63
C PRO A 275 -10.41 -9.93 -19.48
N ASN A 276 -11.05 -10.36 -18.41
CA ASN A 276 -10.42 -10.99 -17.26
C ASN A 276 -10.69 -12.50 -17.22
N PRO A 277 -10.06 -13.31 -18.08
CA PRO A 277 -10.34 -14.74 -18.18
C PRO A 277 -9.93 -15.52 -16.92
N ALA A 278 -8.99 -15.00 -16.14
CA ALA A 278 -8.52 -15.64 -14.92
C ALA A 278 -9.26 -15.20 -13.66
N GLY A 279 -10.17 -14.22 -13.74
CA GLY A 279 -10.90 -13.67 -12.58
C GLY A 279 -10.01 -12.97 -11.54
N VAL A 280 -8.76 -12.64 -11.87
CA VAL A 280 -7.80 -12.01 -10.94
C VAL A 280 -7.97 -10.50 -10.99
N SER A 281 -8.34 -9.87 -9.88
CA SER A 281 -8.42 -8.40 -9.76
C SER A 281 -7.04 -7.80 -9.52
N ILE A 282 -6.65 -6.83 -10.35
CA ILE A 282 -5.41 -6.06 -10.18
C ILE A 282 -5.46 -5.24 -8.89
N ALA A 283 -6.63 -4.68 -8.56
CA ALA A 283 -6.82 -3.92 -7.33
C ALA A 283 -6.51 -4.78 -6.08
N ASN A 284 -6.94 -6.04 -6.06
CA ASN A 284 -6.66 -6.94 -4.95
C ASN A 284 -5.18 -7.36 -4.88
N GLU A 285 -4.55 -7.61 -6.02
CA GLU A 285 -3.13 -8.00 -6.04
C GLU A 285 -2.23 -6.84 -5.62
N ILE A 286 -2.47 -5.64 -6.12
CA ILE A 286 -1.69 -4.47 -5.70
C ILE A 286 -1.95 -4.11 -4.23
N HIS A 287 -3.17 -4.35 -3.72
CA HIS A 287 -3.50 -4.13 -2.32
C HIS A 287 -2.63 -4.99 -1.40
N LYS A 288 -2.49 -6.29 -1.68
CA LYS A 288 -1.60 -7.20 -0.91
C LYS A 288 -0.17 -6.69 -0.87
N VAL A 289 0.35 -6.27 -2.02
CA VAL A 289 1.71 -5.74 -2.15
C VAL A 289 1.87 -4.43 -1.36
N LEU A 290 0.93 -3.49 -1.49
CA LEU A 290 0.96 -2.23 -0.74
C LEU A 290 0.84 -2.45 0.77
N MET A 291 0.03 -3.41 1.21
CA MET A 291 -0.04 -3.80 2.62
C MET A 291 1.34 -4.20 3.15
N THR A 292 2.04 -5.09 2.46
CA THR A 292 3.40 -5.50 2.85
C THR A 292 4.39 -4.33 2.83
N ILE A 293 4.38 -3.52 1.76
CA ILE A 293 5.28 -2.35 1.65
C ILE A 293 5.08 -1.38 2.82
N CYS A 294 3.83 -1.12 3.22
CA CYS A 294 3.50 -0.06 4.16
C CYS A 294 3.51 -0.50 5.63
N THR A 295 3.35 -1.79 5.92
CA THR A 295 3.19 -2.29 7.30
C THR A 295 4.33 -3.17 7.79
N ASP A 296 5.18 -3.68 6.91
CA ASP A 296 6.29 -4.54 7.28
C ASP A 296 7.58 -3.73 7.47
N THR A 297 8.17 -3.83 8.66
CA THR A 297 9.45 -3.18 8.98
C THR A 297 10.66 -3.88 8.38
N ALA A 298 10.60 -5.16 8.10
CA ALA A 298 11.72 -5.95 7.56
C ALA A 298 11.80 -5.82 6.03
N HIS A 299 10.68 -5.91 5.35
CA HIS A 299 10.61 -5.99 3.90
C HIS A 299 10.13 -4.70 3.24
N GLY A 300 9.35 -3.88 3.96
CA GLY A 300 8.73 -2.66 3.46
C GLY A 300 9.53 -1.36 3.71
N VAL A 301 8.80 -0.25 3.60
CA VAL A 301 9.33 1.10 3.82
C VAL A 301 9.07 1.62 5.24
N LEU A 302 8.27 0.91 6.04
CA LEU A 302 7.93 1.30 7.39
C LEU A 302 9.19 1.41 8.26
N LEU A 303 9.46 2.60 8.79
CA LEU A 303 10.55 2.85 9.72
C LEU A 303 10.09 2.63 11.16
N PRO A 304 10.95 2.15 12.07
CA PRO A 304 10.67 2.14 13.49
C PRO A 304 10.27 3.55 13.96
N GLN A 305 9.24 3.65 14.76
CA GLN A 305 8.67 4.90 15.27
C GLN A 305 8.34 4.76 16.76
N ASN A 306 7.99 5.87 17.41
CA ASN A 306 7.76 5.93 18.86
C ASN A 306 6.26 6.12 19.19
N GLY A 307 5.38 5.58 18.41
CA GLY A 307 3.94 5.62 18.64
C GLY A 307 3.37 7.04 18.71
N TRP A 308 2.89 7.45 19.88
CA TRP A 308 2.33 8.78 20.10
C TRP A 308 3.37 9.86 20.41
N TYR A 309 4.67 9.52 20.38
CA TYR A 309 5.77 10.47 20.59
C TYR A 309 6.33 10.96 19.24
N PRO A 310 6.03 12.19 18.81
CA PRO A 310 6.55 12.77 17.57
C PRO A 310 8.08 12.88 17.59
N VAL A 311 8.68 13.03 16.41
CA VAL A 311 10.12 13.26 16.27
C VAL A 311 10.50 14.55 17.02
N GLY A 312 11.52 14.44 17.88
CA GLY A 312 11.98 15.56 18.71
C GLY A 312 11.25 15.70 20.05
N SER A 313 10.32 14.78 20.38
CA SER A 313 9.91 14.57 21.77
C SER A 313 10.75 13.43 22.34
N ASP A 314 11.38 13.68 23.48
CA ASP A 314 12.12 12.67 24.23
C ASP A 314 11.36 12.36 25.53
N PRO A 315 10.69 11.21 25.60
CA PRO A 315 9.89 10.86 26.78
C PRO A 315 10.72 10.41 27.99
N GLU A 316 12.03 10.26 27.86
CA GLU A 316 12.94 9.91 28.96
C GLU A 316 13.63 11.13 29.55
N SER A 317 13.70 12.23 28.81
CA SER A 317 14.28 13.46 29.34
C SER A 317 13.29 14.17 30.28
N LEU A 318 13.68 14.35 31.54
CA LEU A 318 12.93 15.24 32.45
C LEU A 318 13.02 16.66 31.91
N PRO A 319 11.91 17.42 31.92
CA PRO A 319 11.94 18.83 31.54
C PRO A 319 12.94 19.59 32.41
N THR A 320 13.71 20.46 31.80
CA THR A 320 14.60 21.36 32.54
C THR A 320 13.78 22.21 33.53
N MET A 321 14.39 22.68 34.63
CA MET A 321 13.68 23.48 35.62
C MET A 321 12.98 24.68 34.98
N ASP A 322 13.55 25.26 33.92
CA ASP A 322 12.95 26.39 33.19
C ASP A 322 11.72 25.96 32.38
N GLU A 323 11.74 24.78 31.76
CA GLU A 323 10.59 24.21 31.06
C GLU A 323 9.48 23.77 32.02
N HIS A 324 9.86 23.32 33.23
CA HIS A 324 8.89 22.94 34.28
C HIS A 324 8.18 24.14 34.87
N CYS A 325 8.89 25.28 35.06
CA CYS A 325 8.28 26.55 35.49
C CYS A 325 7.33 27.12 34.41
N LEU A 326 7.63 26.93 33.15
CA LEU A 326 6.78 27.35 32.02
C LEU A 326 5.51 26.52 31.90
N ASP A 327 5.50 25.26 32.35
CA ASP A 327 4.34 24.36 32.32
C ASP A 327 3.35 24.55 33.46
N MET A 328 3.69 25.32 34.47
CA MET A 328 2.85 25.55 35.65
C MET A 328 1.69 26.54 35.42
N GLY A 329 1.60 27.20 34.27
CA GLY A 329 0.51 28.10 33.93
C GLY A 329 -0.48 27.50 32.95
N LEU A 330 -1.65 27.08 33.42
CA LEU A 330 -2.77 26.61 32.57
C LEU A 330 -3.18 27.63 31.49
N ASP A 331 -2.85 28.91 31.67
CA ASP A 331 -3.16 30.03 30.77
C ASP A 331 -1.91 30.69 30.17
N SER A 332 -0.73 30.08 30.27
CA SER A 332 0.48 30.66 29.70
C SER A 332 0.48 30.57 28.18
N PRO A 333 0.60 31.67 27.42
CA PRO A 333 0.70 31.70 25.97
C PRO A 333 1.95 30.96 25.44
N VAL A 334 2.90 30.63 26.31
CA VAL A 334 4.11 29.85 25.98
C VAL A 334 3.80 28.35 25.81
N TYR A 335 2.65 27.89 26.33
CA TYR A 335 2.22 26.51 26.21
C TYR A 335 1.31 26.26 25.00
N VAL A 336 1.69 26.78 23.86
CA VAL A 336 1.12 26.32 22.58
C VAL A 336 1.71 24.96 22.33
N ASP A 337 0.86 23.92 22.34
CA ASP A 337 1.24 22.57 21.95
C ASP A 337 1.80 22.64 20.53
N LYS A 338 3.13 22.62 20.41
CA LYS A 338 3.86 22.76 19.14
C LYS A 338 3.46 21.73 18.09
N TYR A 339 2.82 20.64 18.53
CA TYR A 339 2.36 19.56 17.66
C TYR A 339 0.91 19.73 17.19
N ARG A 340 0.24 20.80 17.58
CA ARG A 340 -1.14 21.06 17.20
C ARG A 340 -1.30 21.33 15.70
N GLU A 341 -0.38 22.06 15.10
CA GLU A 341 -0.45 22.45 13.68
C GLU A 341 0.32 21.50 12.77
N SER A 342 1.44 20.98 13.23
CA SER A 342 2.31 20.08 12.47
C SER A 342 2.92 19.02 13.37
N VAL A 343 2.74 17.78 12.99
CA VAL A 343 3.29 16.62 13.71
C VAL A 343 4.50 16.10 12.92
N PRO A 344 5.73 16.25 13.42
CA PRO A 344 6.90 15.70 12.78
C PRO A 344 6.91 14.17 12.94
N VAL A 345 6.98 13.45 11.81
CA VAL A 345 6.93 11.98 11.77
C VAL A 345 8.18 11.39 11.16
N ARG A 346 8.58 10.19 11.60
CA ARG A 346 9.70 9.44 11.00
C ARG A 346 9.33 8.89 9.64
N ASN A 347 8.12 8.41 9.49
CA ASN A 347 7.61 7.75 8.29
C ASN A 347 7.17 8.75 7.20
N GLY A 348 8.08 9.64 6.76
CA GLY A 348 7.77 10.71 5.81
C GLY A 348 7.28 10.23 4.43
N ILE A 349 7.63 9.03 3.99
CA ILE A 349 7.11 8.42 2.76
C ILE A 349 5.64 8.04 2.97
N LEU A 350 5.35 7.36 4.08
CA LEU A 350 3.99 6.95 4.42
C LEU A 350 3.11 8.16 4.72
N SER A 351 3.65 9.21 5.39
CA SER A 351 2.94 10.48 5.61
C SER A 351 2.48 11.13 4.29
N TYR A 352 3.28 11.03 3.22
CA TYR A 352 2.86 11.48 1.90
C TYR A 352 1.79 10.55 1.30
N LEU A 353 2.01 9.23 1.38
CA LEU A 353 1.11 8.23 0.81
C LEU A 353 -0.30 8.32 1.37
N ILE A 354 -0.45 8.44 2.69
CA ILE A 354 -1.77 8.51 3.34
C ILE A 354 -2.59 9.73 2.88
N GLN A 355 -1.94 10.83 2.47
CA GLN A 355 -2.66 12.02 1.98
C GLN A 355 -3.27 11.84 0.58
N ILE A 356 -2.70 10.97 -0.24
CA ILE A 356 -3.19 10.68 -1.60
C ILE A 356 -4.23 9.56 -1.64
N LEU A 357 -4.30 8.73 -0.60
CA LEU A 357 -5.32 7.69 -0.49
C LEU A 357 -6.72 8.30 -0.35
N ARG A 358 -7.70 7.65 -0.94
CA ARG A 358 -9.10 8.13 -1.02
C ARG A 358 -10.05 7.17 -0.30
N PRO A 359 -10.18 7.32 1.03
CA PRO A 359 -11.09 6.49 1.83
C PRO A 359 -12.57 6.72 1.48
N ASP A 360 -12.89 7.80 0.78
CA ASP A 360 -14.23 8.16 0.31
C ASP A 360 -14.71 7.34 -0.91
N VAL A 361 -13.79 6.66 -1.60
CA VAL A 361 -14.07 6.01 -2.89
C VAL A 361 -13.94 4.48 -2.84
N ASP A 362 -13.04 3.95 -2.01
CA ASP A 362 -12.64 2.54 -2.09
C ASP A 362 -12.37 1.94 -0.71
N SER A 363 -13.03 0.83 -0.40
CA SER A 363 -12.87 0.09 0.85
C SER A 363 -11.46 -0.50 1.04
N LEU A 364 -10.79 -0.93 -0.04
CA LEU A 364 -9.42 -1.43 0.04
C LEU A 364 -8.45 -0.32 0.48
N GLN A 365 -8.70 0.92 0.08
CA GLN A 365 -7.88 2.05 0.52
C GLN A 365 -8.15 2.43 1.99
N ILE A 366 -9.35 2.20 2.51
CA ILE A 366 -9.62 2.31 3.95
C ILE A 366 -8.82 1.25 4.70
N GLU A 367 -8.88 0.01 4.25
CA GLU A 367 -8.15 -1.10 4.88
C GLU A 367 -6.66 -0.81 4.94
N LEU A 368 -6.07 -0.34 3.84
CA LEU A 368 -4.66 0.07 3.80
C LEU A 368 -4.37 1.21 4.77
N LEU A 369 -5.20 2.27 4.81
CA LEU A 369 -5.03 3.39 5.73
C LEU A 369 -5.07 2.95 7.19
N VAL A 370 -6.06 2.16 7.56
CA VAL A 370 -6.23 1.64 8.92
C VAL A 370 -5.05 0.74 9.31
N ALA A 371 -4.57 -0.10 8.38
CA ALA A 371 -3.40 -0.93 8.60
C ALA A 371 -2.11 -0.09 8.81
N ILE A 372 -1.92 0.96 8.01
CA ILE A 372 -0.80 1.91 8.18
C ILE A 372 -0.89 2.60 9.55
N PHE A 373 -2.07 3.06 9.97
CA PHE A 373 -2.26 3.70 11.27
C PHE A 373 -2.02 2.75 12.43
N LYS A 374 -2.39 1.47 12.27
CA LYS A 374 -2.10 0.43 13.27
C LYS A 374 -0.60 0.17 13.37
N ALA A 375 0.12 0.13 12.24
CA ALA A 375 1.55 -0.11 12.19
C ALA A 375 2.38 1.12 12.60
N ALA A 376 1.88 2.34 12.34
CA ALA A 376 2.53 3.60 12.65
C ALA A 376 1.54 4.61 13.25
N PRO A 377 1.21 4.50 14.55
CA PRO A 377 0.25 5.37 15.23
C PRO A 377 0.59 6.88 15.19
N GLU A 378 1.87 7.23 14.98
CA GLU A 378 2.30 8.62 14.78
C GLU A 378 1.60 9.31 13.59
N LEU A 379 1.19 8.50 12.59
CA LEU A 379 0.60 9.01 11.35
C LEU A 379 -0.86 9.43 11.49
N VAL A 380 -1.56 9.00 12.53
CA VAL A 380 -2.98 9.38 12.74
C VAL A 380 -3.10 10.89 12.94
N ALA A 381 -2.34 11.45 13.87
CA ALA A 381 -2.35 12.88 14.13
C ALA A 381 -1.79 13.69 12.94
N ASP A 382 -0.76 13.20 12.27
CA ASP A 382 -0.21 13.81 11.06
C ASP A 382 -1.26 13.86 9.94
N PHE A 383 -2.02 12.77 9.72
CA PHE A 383 -3.08 12.72 8.73
C PHE A 383 -4.15 13.78 8.97
N PHE A 384 -4.72 13.83 10.17
CA PHE A 384 -5.78 14.77 10.50
C PHE A 384 -5.31 16.22 10.66
N SER A 385 -4.00 16.46 10.84
CA SER A 385 -3.44 17.82 10.81
C SER A 385 -3.36 18.39 9.38
N LYS A 386 -3.12 17.54 8.37
CA LYS A 386 -2.93 17.93 6.98
C LYS A 386 -4.21 17.83 6.16
N LYS A 387 -5.08 16.85 6.44
CA LYS A 387 -6.32 16.62 5.69
C LYS A 387 -7.42 17.54 6.21
N THR A 388 -7.72 18.58 5.47
CA THR A 388 -8.73 19.60 5.85
C THR A 388 -10.12 19.34 5.27
N MET A 389 -10.21 18.53 4.23
CA MET A 389 -11.45 18.26 3.49
C MET A 389 -12.08 16.94 3.92
N PHE A 390 -13.10 17.02 4.76
CA PHE A 390 -14.04 15.96 5.06
C PHE A 390 -15.46 16.43 4.76
N VAL A 391 -16.36 15.52 4.40
CA VAL A 391 -17.76 15.87 4.16
C VAL A 391 -18.39 16.30 5.48
N SER A 392 -18.57 17.60 5.63
CA SER A 392 -19.09 18.21 6.87
C SER A 392 -20.61 18.09 7.03
N ASP A 393 -21.33 17.79 5.94
CA ASP A 393 -22.80 17.73 5.94
C ASP A 393 -23.26 16.27 6.03
N PRO A 394 -23.86 15.83 7.16
CA PRO A 394 -24.30 14.46 7.32
C PRO A 394 -25.49 14.16 6.41
N LYS A 395 -25.23 13.44 5.33
CA LYS A 395 -26.21 12.94 4.36
C LYS A 395 -25.97 11.45 4.12
N PRO A 396 -26.99 10.62 3.95
CA PRO A 396 -26.82 9.18 3.72
C PRO A 396 -26.35 8.89 2.28
N THR A 397 -25.20 9.46 1.89
CA THR A 397 -24.53 9.22 0.61
C THR A 397 -23.47 8.15 0.77
N ALA A 398 -23.13 7.45 -0.33
CA ALA A 398 -22.08 6.43 -0.30
C ALA A 398 -20.74 6.99 0.20
N SER A 399 -20.35 8.18 -0.23
CA SER A 399 -19.12 8.86 0.21
C SER A 399 -19.14 9.15 1.72
N TRP A 400 -20.25 9.68 2.26
CA TRP A 400 -20.37 9.93 3.70
C TRP A 400 -20.30 8.63 4.51
N MET A 401 -20.95 7.56 4.03
CA MET A 401 -20.91 6.24 4.69
C MET A 401 -19.49 5.68 4.74
N THR A 402 -18.75 5.80 3.63
CA THR A 402 -17.39 5.31 3.52
C THR A 402 -16.42 6.10 4.42
N GLU A 403 -16.53 7.44 4.43
CA GLU A 403 -15.76 8.30 5.34
C GLU A 403 -16.09 8.00 6.81
N SER A 404 -17.36 7.78 7.12
CA SER A 404 -17.83 7.43 8.46
C SER A 404 -17.26 6.09 8.93
N ALA A 405 -17.23 5.09 8.07
CA ALA A 405 -16.62 3.80 8.33
C ALA A 405 -15.11 3.94 8.58
N PHE A 406 -14.43 4.77 7.79
CA PHE A 406 -13.01 5.07 7.99
C PHE A 406 -12.74 5.72 9.35
N LEU A 407 -13.53 6.74 9.74
CA LEU A 407 -13.40 7.41 11.03
C LEU A 407 -13.65 6.43 12.19
N TYR A 408 -14.70 5.61 12.07
CA TYR A 408 -15.00 4.58 13.06
C TYR A 408 -13.82 3.62 13.24
N SER A 409 -13.33 3.01 12.16
CA SER A 409 -12.21 2.06 12.18
C SER A 409 -10.91 2.70 12.71
N THR A 410 -10.69 3.99 12.45
CA THR A 410 -9.52 4.71 12.98
C THR A 410 -9.61 4.92 14.49
N ILE A 411 -10.78 5.30 15.01
CA ILE A 411 -10.99 5.49 16.45
C ILE A 411 -10.94 4.15 17.19
N GLU A 412 -11.44 3.08 16.58
CA GLU A 412 -11.43 1.73 17.14
C GLU A 412 -10.02 1.13 17.29
N LEU A 413 -9.01 1.68 16.58
CA LEU A 413 -7.64 1.19 16.71
C LEU A 413 -7.19 1.12 18.18
N PRO A 414 -6.46 0.07 18.58
CA PRO A 414 -6.01 -0.11 19.94
C PRO A 414 -5.06 1.01 20.38
N ILE A 415 -5.01 1.25 21.67
CA ILE A 415 -4.00 2.12 22.27
C ILE A 415 -2.65 1.41 22.14
N PRO A 416 -1.60 2.03 21.60
CA PRO A 416 -0.28 1.43 21.53
C PRO A 416 0.24 1.10 22.94
N ALA A 417 0.88 -0.07 23.09
CA ALA A 417 1.51 -0.43 24.34
C ALA A 417 2.50 0.67 24.77
N ASN A 418 2.50 1.06 26.04
CA ASN A 418 3.35 2.14 26.59
C ASN A 418 3.30 3.44 25.74
N CYS A 419 2.14 3.79 25.19
CA CYS A 419 1.96 4.87 24.22
C CYS A 419 2.83 4.73 22.95
N GLY A 420 3.40 3.56 22.71
CA GLY A 420 4.26 3.23 21.56
C GLY A 420 5.74 3.57 21.73
N TRP A 421 6.19 3.88 22.94
CA TRP A 421 7.59 4.23 23.19
C TRP A 421 8.52 3.01 23.08
N ASN A 422 8.31 2.01 23.90
CA ASN A 422 8.98 0.71 23.83
C ASN A 422 8.07 -0.40 24.39
N ASP A 423 8.47 -1.65 24.23
CA ASP A 423 7.65 -2.79 24.64
C ASP A 423 7.79 -3.15 26.13
N TYR A 424 8.78 -2.60 26.84
CA TYR A 424 9.17 -3.08 28.16
C TYR A 424 8.85 -2.13 29.31
N GLU A 425 8.98 -0.81 29.08
CA GLU A 425 8.84 0.18 30.14
C GLU A 425 7.94 1.35 29.72
N MET A 426 7.15 1.84 30.69
CA MET A 426 6.38 3.07 30.49
C MET A 426 7.33 4.27 30.43
N PRO A 427 7.12 5.18 29.50
CA PRO A 427 7.92 6.40 29.40
C PRO A 427 7.72 7.32 30.61
N VAL A 428 8.74 8.08 30.93
CA VAL A 428 8.72 9.05 32.06
C VAL A 428 7.72 10.18 31.79
N MET A 429 7.70 10.69 30.56
CA MET A 429 6.84 11.78 30.14
C MET A 429 5.60 11.30 29.37
N PRO A 430 4.42 11.90 29.58
CA PRO A 430 3.24 11.59 28.78
C PRO A 430 3.39 12.09 27.34
N PRO A 431 2.73 11.45 26.36
CA PRO A 431 2.71 11.93 24.98
C PRO A 431 1.96 13.27 24.86
N PRO A 432 2.26 14.08 23.82
CA PRO A 432 1.58 15.36 23.59
C PRO A 432 0.07 15.19 23.47
N ALA A 433 -0.69 16.01 24.21
CA ALA A 433 -2.15 15.91 24.28
C ALA A 433 -2.80 16.06 22.88
N SER A 434 -2.29 16.94 22.01
CA SER A 434 -2.79 17.12 20.65
C SER A 434 -2.70 15.84 19.81
N VAL A 435 -1.64 15.04 19.96
CA VAL A 435 -1.46 13.79 19.25
C VAL A 435 -2.47 12.75 19.74
N VAL A 436 -2.63 12.64 21.05
CA VAL A 436 -3.55 11.67 21.68
C VAL A 436 -5.00 11.99 21.35
N VAL A 437 -5.38 13.27 21.37
CA VAL A 437 -6.74 13.72 21.04
C VAL A 437 -7.14 13.33 19.62
N GLU A 438 -6.24 13.48 18.64
CA GLU A 438 -6.54 13.08 17.26
C GLU A 438 -6.71 11.54 17.10
N ASN A 439 -6.14 10.76 18.01
CA ASN A 439 -6.34 9.31 18.07
C ASN A 439 -7.64 8.89 18.79
N ILE A 440 -8.25 9.78 19.58
CA ILE A 440 -9.48 9.51 20.35
C ILE A 440 -10.70 10.08 19.64
N LEU A 441 -10.64 11.36 19.29
CA LEU A 441 -11.73 12.09 18.63
C LEU A 441 -11.13 13.06 17.62
N PRO A 442 -10.86 12.62 16.38
CA PRO A 442 -10.17 13.39 15.36
C PRO A 442 -10.91 14.67 14.94
N ARG A 443 -10.16 15.64 14.42
CA ARG A 443 -10.64 17.01 14.07
C ARG A 443 -11.92 17.07 13.23
N PRO A 444 -12.18 16.19 12.26
CA PRO A 444 -13.43 16.24 11.51
C PRO A 444 -14.68 16.10 12.39
N LEU A 445 -14.56 15.44 13.53
CA LEU A 445 -15.65 15.21 14.48
C LEU A 445 -15.76 16.36 15.48
N THR A 446 -16.27 17.49 15.01
CA THR A 446 -16.55 18.66 15.87
C THR A 446 -17.87 18.49 16.61
N ARG A 447 -18.04 19.23 17.75
CA ARG A 447 -19.32 19.31 18.47
C ARG A 447 -20.49 19.61 17.52
N LYS A 448 -20.32 20.61 16.63
CA LYS A 448 -21.37 21.00 15.68
C LYS A 448 -21.81 19.87 14.77
N ILE A 449 -20.87 19.11 14.22
CA ILE A 449 -21.16 17.98 13.32
C ILE A 449 -21.82 16.84 14.10
N LEU A 450 -21.27 16.47 15.25
CA LEU A 450 -21.79 15.40 16.09
C LEU A 450 -23.20 15.73 16.62
N THR A 451 -23.43 16.93 17.12
CA THR A 451 -24.77 17.40 17.54
C THR A 451 -25.75 17.36 16.37
N ARG A 452 -25.32 17.76 15.17
CA ARG A 452 -26.18 17.70 13.97
C ARG A 452 -26.53 16.24 13.62
N CYS A 453 -25.56 15.32 13.67
CA CYS A 453 -25.82 13.90 13.43
C CYS A 453 -26.80 13.31 14.47
N LEU A 454 -26.65 13.68 15.74
CA LEU A 454 -27.57 13.22 16.79
C LEU A 454 -29.00 13.75 16.57
N ASN A 455 -29.16 14.96 16.05
CA ASN A 455 -30.46 15.62 15.88
C ASN A 455 -31.15 15.34 14.54
N LEU A 456 -30.51 14.59 13.62
CA LEU A 456 -31.16 14.16 12.38
C LEU A 456 -32.16 13.02 12.63
N ASN A 457 -33.21 12.97 11.82
CA ASN A 457 -34.20 11.88 11.83
C ASN A 457 -33.82 10.74 10.86
N THR A 458 -32.52 10.44 10.79
CA THR A 458 -31.97 9.38 9.93
C THR A 458 -31.23 8.38 10.80
N ASP A 459 -31.83 7.20 11.00
CA ASP A 459 -31.34 6.18 11.95
C ASP A 459 -29.88 5.83 11.76
N ILE A 460 -29.43 5.64 10.52
CA ILE A 460 -28.03 5.31 10.20
C ILE A 460 -27.06 6.41 10.67
N ILE A 461 -27.36 7.67 10.41
CA ILE A 461 -26.51 8.80 10.78
C ILE A 461 -26.47 8.96 12.30
N THR A 462 -27.64 8.84 12.93
CA THR A 462 -27.77 8.94 14.38
C THR A 462 -27.03 7.79 15.08
N LEU A 463 -27.21 6.56 14.60
CA LEU A 463 -26.53 5.37 15.14
C LEU A 463 -25.00 5.50 14.96
N PHE A 464 -24.52 6.00 13.83
CA PHE A 464 -23.11 6.28 13.62
C PHE A 464 -22.56 7.25 14.69
N ALA A 465 -23.22 8.38 14.90
CA ALA A 465 -22.78 9.36 15.88
C ALA A 465 -22.77 8.77 17.32
N VAL A 466 -23.78 7.99 17.69
CA VAL A 466 -23.86 7.29 18.95
C VAL A 466 -22.68 6.31 19.11
N ARG A 467 -22.46 5.47 18.12
CA ARG A 467 -21.38 4.46 18.17
C ARG A 467 -20.01 5.09 18.21
N ILE A 468 -19.76 6.11 17.38
CA ILE A 468 -18.45 6.80 17.34
C ILE A 468 -18.14 7.53 18.66
N LEU A 469 -19.13 8.17 19.26
CA LEU A 469 -18.98 8.81 20.58
C LEU A 469 -18.72 7.77 21.67
N THR A 470 -19.44 6.66 21.65
CA THR A 470 -19.28 5.58 22.63
C THR A 470 -17.86 4.99 22.58
N ILE A 471 -17.34 4.66 21.38
CA ILE A 471 -15.98 4.13 21.27
C ILE A 471 -14.91 5.18 21.62
N ALA A 472 -15.10 6.45 21.23
CA ALA A 472 -14.19 7.52 21.57
C ALA A 472 -14.11 7.76 23.09
N LEU A 473 -15.25 7.80 23.79
CA LEU A 473 -15.31 7.94 25.24
C LEU A 473 -14.73 6.72 25.96
N ASN A 474 -14.99 5.50 25.46
CA ASN A 474 -14.38 4.29 26.01
C ASN A 474 -12.84 4.31 25.83
N LYS A 475 -12.35 4.75 24.65
CA LYS A 475 -10.91 4.92 24.42
C LYS A 475 -10.31 5.97 25.36
N LEU A 476 -10.97 7.12 25.55
CA LEU A 476 -10.56 8.13 26.52
C LEU A 476 -10.46 7.56 27.94
N ARG A 477 -11.47 6.79 28.36
CA ARG A 477 -11.45 6.11 29.67
C ARG A 477 -10.23 5.18 29.81
N ASN A 478 -9.90 4.44 28.77
CA ASN A 478 -8.74 3.53 28.79
C ASN A 478 -7.41 4.29 28.80
N VAL A 479 -7.28 5.38 28.04
CA VAL A 479 -6.11 6.27 28.10
C VAL A 479 -5.95 6.85 29.51
N ARG A 480 -7.03 7.34 30.14
CA ARG A 480 -6.97 7.83 31.52
C ARG A 480 -6.57 6.75 32.53
N LYS A 481 -7.01 5.50 32.35
CA LYS A 481 -6.55 4.38 33.19
C LYS A 481 -5.05 4.18 33.04
N LEU A 482 -4.51 4.25 31.82
CA LEU A 482 -3.10 4.16 31.55
C LEU A 482 -2.33 5.33 32.23
N TYR A 483 -2.85 6.55 32.20
CA TYR A 483 -2.24 7.72 32.83
C TYR A 483 -2.31 7.72 34.37
N ARG A 484 -3.22 6.96 34.96
CA ARG A 484 -3.34 6.77 36.42
C ARG A 484 -2.46 5.65 36.97
N TYR A 485 -1.79 4.90 36.09
CA TYR A 485 -0.84 3.91 36.54
C TYR A 485 0.31 4.60 37.33
N GLU A 486 0.91 3.87 38.27
CA GLU A 486 1.97 4.48 39.10
C GLU A 486 3.21 4.83 38.25
N HIS A 487 3.40 6.13 37.99
CA HIS A 487 4.55 6.66 37.26
C HIS A 487 5.62 7.28 38.20
N GLY A 488 5.60 6.86 39.46
CA GLY A 488 6.57 7.32 40.47
C GLY A 488 6.61 8.86 40.61
N PRO A 489 7.80 9.48 40.57
CA PRO A 489 7.95 10.92 40.75
C PRO A 489 7.23 11.77 39.70
N CYS A 490 6.97 11.24 38.52
CA CYS A 490 6.40 11.95 37.39
C CYS A 490 4.86 11.87 37.33
N GLN A 491 4.20 11.26 38.32
CA GLN A 491 2.74 11.11 38.34
C GLN A 491 1.98 12.45 38.17
N SER A 492 2.53 13.53 38.67
CA SER A 492 1.94 14.87 38.51
C SER A 492 1.81 15.30 37.05
N LEU A 493 2.81 14.98 36.21
CA LEU A 493 2.82 15.31 34.78
C LEU A 493 1.76 14.50 34.01
N TRP A 494 1.61 13.22 34.32
CA TRP A 494 0.58 12.37 33.75
C TRP A 494 -0.84 12.81 34.14
N ASN A 495 -1.02 13.27 35.40
CA ASN A 495 -2.29 13.86 35.86
C ASN A 495 -2.62 15.17 35.12
N GLN A 496 -1.64 16.05 34.91
CA GLN A 496 -1.81 17.26 34.11
C GLN A 496 -2.15 16.93 32.65
N ALA A 497 -1.45 15.95 32.04
CA ALA A 497 -1.75 15.48 30.70
C ALA A 497 -3.20 14.96 30.60
N SER A 498 -3.69 14.23 31.59
CA SER A 498 -5.09 13.78 31.65
C SER A 498 -6.06 14.97 31.69
N GLN A 499 -5.79 16.00 32.47
CA GLN A 499 -6.62 17.23 32.53
C GLN A 499 -6.60 17.97 31.18
N LYS A 500 -5.44 18.06 30.51
CA LYS A 500 -5.32 18.68 29.18
C LYS A 500 -6.14 17.90 28.13
N LEU A 501 -6.14 16.57 28.19
CA LEU A 501 -6.99 15.75 27.31
C LEU A 501 -8.47 16.07 27.52
N ASP A 502 -8.91 16.20 28.77
CA ASP A 502 -10.28 16.56 29.10
C ASP A 502 -10.63 17.93 28.55
N GLY A 503 -9.77 18.93 28.76
CA GLY A 503 -9.94 20.28 28.23
C GLY A 503 -10.03 20.38 26.72
N GLN A 504 -9.43 19.42 25.97
CA GLN A 504 -9.49 19.39 24.51
C GLN A 504 -10.64 18.54 23.96
N ILE A 505 -11.05 17.48 24.66
CA ILE A 505 -12.11 16.55 24.19
C ILE A 505 -13.50 17.08 24.56
N TYR A 506 -13.71 17.61 25.76
CA TYR A 506 -15.02 18.11 26.19
C TYR A 506 -15.65 19.13 25.23
N PRO A 507 -14.90 20.13 24.72
CA PRO A 507 -15.44 21.06 23.73
C PRO A 507 -15.84 20.41 22.39
N ARG A 508 -15.35 19.21 22.09
CA ARG A 508 -15.72 18.47 20.88
C ARG A 508 -16.96 17.58 21.07
N CYS A 509 -17.32 17.24 22.32
CA CYS A 509 -18.48 16.41 22.63
C CYS A 509 -19.79 17.22 22.55
N PRO A 510 -20.90 16.64 22.06
CA PRO A 510 -22.24 17.20 22.19
C PRO A 510 -22.63 17.49 23.65
N GLU A 511 -23.57 18.39 23.85
CA GLU A 511 -24.11 18.68 25.17
C GLU A 511 -24.99 17.55 25.68
N MET A 512 -25.06 17.37 27.00
CA MET A 512 -25.84 16.27 27.59
C MET A 512 -27.32 16.34 27.24
N LYS A 513 -27.88 17.56 27.08
CA LYS A 513 -29.26 17.76 26.64
C LYS A 513 -29.58 17.12 25.30
N ASP A 514 -28.62 17.13 24.33
CA ASP A 514 -28.79 16.54 23.02
C ASP A 514 -28.87 15.01 23.12
N VAL A 515 -28.03 14.41 23.97
CA VAL A 515 -28.02 12.96 24.20
C VAL A 515 -29.29 12.48 24.93
N ILE A 516 -29.76 13.25 25.95
CA ILE A 516 -31.02 12.96 26.65
C ILE A 516 -32.21 13.10 25.68
N SER A 517 -32.23 14.15 24.88
CA SER A 517 -33.27 14.37 23.87
C SER A 517 -33.33 13.24 22.84
N LEU A 518 -32.17 12.77 22.41
CA LEU A 518 -32.08 11.62 21.53
C LEU A 518 -32.68 10.36 22.19
N TYR A 519 -32.29 10.04 23.44
CA TYR A 519 -32.81 8.89 24.15
C TYR A 519 -34.35 8.91 24.27
N LYS A 520 -34.91 10.07 24.61
CA LYS A 520 -36.37 10.25 24.71
C LYS A 520 -37.08 10.13 23.37
N ARG A 521 -36.44 10.56 22.28
CA ARG A 521 -37.01 10.56 20.92
C ARG A 521 -36.92 9.19 20.25
N THR A 522 -35.94 8.35 20.62
CA THR A 522 -35.73 7.03 20.00
C THR A 522 -36.96 6.14 20.25
N PRO A 523 -37.55 5.55 19.21
CA PRO A 523 -38.70 4.68 19.34
C PRO A 523 -38.44 3.51 20.32
N LYS A 524 -39.43 3.18 21.14
CA LYS A 524 -39.30 2.10 22.11
C LYS A 524 -39.25 0.70 21.46
N GLU A 525 -39.72 0.60 20.24
CA GLU A 525 -39.69 -0.60 19.40
C GLU A 525 -38.31 -0.90 18.84
N ASP A 526 -37.48 0.14 18.64
CA ASP A 526 -36.07 0.00 18.19
C ASP A 526 -35.16 -0.24 19.40
N LEU A 527 -35.13 -1.48 19.86
CA LEU A 527 -34.38 -1.90 21.03
C LEU A 527 -32.86 -1.73 20.84
N GLN A 528 -32.35 -1.93 19.62
CA GLN A 528 -30.92 -1.82 19.35
C GLN A 528 -30.45 -0.36 19.44
N GLN A 529 -31.19 0.58 18.89
CA GLN A 529 -30.88 2.00 18.98
C GLN A 529 -31.06 2.50 20.42
N GLN A 530 -32.12 2.07 21.13
CA GLN A 530 -32.34 2.36 22.56
C GLN A 530 -31.18 1.90 23.44
N GLU A 531 -30.69 0.68 23.22
CA GLU A 531 -29.52 0.12 23.93
C GLU A 531 -28.27 0.95 23.66
N ALA A 532 -27.98 1.27 22.39
CA ALA A 532 -26.81 2.04 21.99
C ALA A 532 -26.82 3.46 22.61
N VAL A 533 -27.98 4.12 22.61
CA VAL A 533 -28.08 5.47 23.21
C VAL A 533 -27.99 5.40 24.74
N ALA A 534 -28.55 4.35 25.38
CA ALA A 534 -28.38 4.14 26.82
C ALA A 534 -26.92 3.90 27.21
N GLU A 535 -26.17 3.15 26.39
CA GLU A 535 -24.73 2.95 26.56
C GLU A 535 -23.97 4.29 26.45
N LEU A 536 -24.31 5.12 25.47
CA LEU A 536 -23.70 6.47 25.33
C LEU A 536 -24.01 7.33 26.57
N LEU A 537 -25.25 7.34 27.05
CA LEU A 537 -25.62 8.04 28.28
C LEU A 537 -24.75 7.59 29.47
N ALA A 538 -24.60 6.28 29.66
CA ALA A 538 -23.75 5.74 30.72
C ALA A 538 -22.27 6.16 30.56
N CYS A 539 -21.77 6.19 29.30
CA CYS A 539 -20.42 6.67 29.02
C CYS A 539 -20.25 8.15 29.39
N TYR A 540 -21.25 9.01 29.14
CA TYR A 540 -21.19 10.42 29.54
C TYR A 540 -21.02 10.57 31.05
N TYR A 541 -21.86 9.92 31.85
CA TYR A 541 -21.76 9.96 33.32
C TYR A 541 -20.43 9.41 33.85
N GLN A 542 -19.88 8.38 33.23
CA GLN A 542 -18.65 7.73 33.69
C GLN A 542 -17.37 8.44 33.23
N VAL A 543 -17.38 9.00 32.02
CA VAL A 543 -16.16 9.47 31.36
C VAL A 543 -16.08 11.00 31.32
N VAL A 544 -17.19 11.69 31.11
CA VAL A 544 -17.24 13.15 31.00
C VAL A 544 -18.27 13.73 31.99
N PRO A 545 -18.11 13.47 33.31
CA PRO A 545 -19.10 13.87 34.32
C PRO A 545 -19.34 15.38 34.34
N GLY A 546 -18.33 16.22 33.99
CA GLY A 546 -18.52 17.66 33.89
C GLY A 546 -19.64 18.04 32.93
N LEU A 547 -19.73 17.39 31.75
CA LEU A 547 -20.83 17.64 30.82
C LEU A 547 -22.12 16.93 31.24
N ALA A 548 -22.02 15.75 31.85
CA ALA A 548 -23.20 14.97 32.27
C ALA A 548 -24.00 15.67 33.38
N PHE A 549 -23.35 16.36 34.30
CA PHE A 549 -24.01 17.06 35.43
C PHE A 549 -24.55 18.44 35.09
N GLU A 550 -24.32 18.95 33.89
CA GLU A 550 -24.95 20.20 33.43
C GLU A 550 -26.46 20.07 33.34
N GLU A 551 -26.95 18.83 33.07
CA GLU A 551 -28.37 18.55 32.96
C GLU A 551 -28.85 17.55 34.05
N LYS A 552 -29.97 17.91 34.71
CA LYS A 552 -30.61 17.03 35.69
C LYS A 552 -31.49 16.00 34.95
N TYR A 553 -31.10 14.75 34.98
CA TYR A 553 -31.87 13.67 34.36
C TYR A 553 -32.18 12.56 35.35
N ASP A 554 -33.49 12.40 35.64
CA ASP A 554 -34.02 11.32 36.48
C ASP A 554 -34.43 10.14 35.57
N VAL A 555 -33.81 8.99 35.79
CA VAL A 555 -34.04 7.77 35.01
C VAL A 555 -34.99 6.79 35.71
N THR A 556 -35.65 7.16 36.84
CA THR A 556 -36.52 6.30 37.63
C THR A 556 -37.65 5.71 36.78
N LEU A 557 -38.37 6.55 36.00
CA LEU A 557 -39.45 6.09 35.13
C LEU A 557 -38.95 5.16 34.01
N THR A 558 -37.75 5.44 33.49
CA THR A 558 -37.12 4.60 32.47
C THR A 558 -36.79 3.21 33.01
N LEU A 559 -36.26 3.14 34.23
CA LEU A 559 -36.00 1.85 34.90
C LEU A 559 -37.29 1.03 35.07
N VAL A 560 -38.36 1.67 35.57
CA VAL A 560 -39.67 0.99 35.76
C VAL A 560 -40.20 0.48 34.41
N ASP A 561 -40.10 1.26 33.33
CA ASP A 561 -40.54 0.84 32.00
C ASP A 561 -39.74 -0.37 31.48
N ILE A 562 -38.42 -0.35 31.63
CA ILE A 562 -37.56 -1.46 31.20
C ILE A 562 -37.88 -2.74 31.99
N PHE A 563 -38.06 -2.64 33.33
CA PHE A 563 -38.46 -3.81 34.16
C PHE A 563 -39.78 -4.40 33.70
N LYS A 564 -40.81 -3.56 33.49
CA LYS A 564 -42.12 -4.02 33.01
C LYS A 564 -42.04 -4.74 31.65
N ARG A 565 -41.16 -4.28 30.79
CA ARG A 565 -40.97 -4.91 29.47
C ARG A 565 -40.21 -6.22 29.56
N LEU A 566 -39.29 -6.37 30.52
CA LEU A 566 -38.54 -7.60 30.76
C LEU A 566 -39.43 -8.69 31.42
N GLU A 567 -40.50 -8.32 32.14
CA GLU A 567 -41.46 -9.23 32.72
C GLU A 567 -42.42 -9.85 31.71
N ASN A 568 -42.41 -9.37 30.44
CA ASN A 568 -43.29 -9.93 29.41
C ASN A 568 -42.83 -11.35 28.98
N PRO A 569 -43.66 -12.39 29.17
CA PRO A 569 -43.29 -13.77 28.86
C PRO A 569 -43.11 -14.06 27.36
N ASP A 570 -43.70 -13.23 26.48
CA ASP A 570 -43.63 -13.38 25.02
C ASP A 570 -42.41 -12.72 24.39
N LEU A 571 -41.45 -12.27 25.20
CA LEU A 571 -40.27 -11.54 24.71
C LEU A 571 -39.29 -12.47 23.97
N ARG A 572 -38.89 -12.08 22.76
CA ARG A 572 -37.89 -12.83 22.00
C ARG A 572 -36.52 -12.78 22.70
N PRO A 573 -35.67 -13.82 22.60
CA PRO A 573 -34.38 -13.86 23.29
C PRO A 573 -33.46 -12.69 22.93
N LYS A 574 -33.41 -12.25 21.65
CA LYS A 574 -32.64 -11.08 21.22
C LYS A 574 -33.14 -9.76 21.83
N ASP A 575 -34.45 -9.60 21.92
CA ASP A 575 -35.07 -8.42 22.50
C ASP A 575 -34.80 -8.34 24.01
N SER A 576 -34.81 -9.51 24.70
CA SER A 576 -34.43 -9.64 26.09
C SER A 576 -32.97 -9.24 26.34
N GLU A 577 -32.04 -9.67 25.46
CA GLU A 577 -30.62 -9.30 25.55
C GLU A 577 -30.41 -7.79 25.41
N SER A 578 -31.02 -7.15 24.42
CA SER A 578 -30.93 -5.69 24.21
C SER A 578 -31.55 -4.92 25.37
N LEU A 579 -32.68 -5.37 25.92
CA LEU A 579 -33.28 -4.76 27.11
C LEU A 579 -32.40 -4.90 28.35
N MET A 580 -31.75 -6.05 28.53
CA MET A 580 -30.79 -6.26 29.62
C MET A 580 -29.55 -5.38 29.46
N GLY A 581 -29.05 -5.17 28.22
CA GLY A 581 -27.97 -4.22 27.88
C GLY A 581 -28.37 -2.77 28.24
N GLN A 582 -29.58 -2.37 27.83
CA GLN A 582 -30.17 -1.08 28.18
C GLN A 582 -30.31 -0.91 29.71
N LEU A 583 -30.85 -1.91 30.41
CA LEU A 583 -30.97 -1.88 31.87
C LEU A 583 -29.63 -1.68 32.57
N ARG A 584 -28.60 -2.44 32.17
CA ARG A 584 -27.26 -2.30 32.75
C ARG A 584 -26.72 -0.89 32.57
N SER A 585 -26.93 -0.30 31.40
CA SER A 585 -26.48 1.08 31.10
C SER A 585 -27.24 2.11 31.92
N ILE A 586 -28.56 2.01 32.03
CA ILE A 586 -29.38 2.94 32.82
C ILE A 586 -29.12 2.80 34.32
N LEU A 587 -28.85 1.58 34.82
CA LEU A 587 -28.42 1.37 36.22
C LEU A 587 -27.07 2.07 36.51
N LYS A 588 -26.12 2.07 35.55
CA LYS A 588 -24.88 2.85 35.70
C LYS A 588 -25.16 4.36 35.77
N VAL A 589 -26.08 4.87 34.96
CA VAL A 589 -26.53 6.26 35.04
C VAL A 589 -27.15 6.53 36.42
N ALA A 590 -28.05 5.68 36.87
CA ALA A 590 -28.70 5.84 38.17
C ALA A 590 -27.72 5.83 39.35
N SER A 591 -26.68 4.99 39.30
CA SER A 591 -25.67 4.91 40.36
C SER A 591 -24.74 6.10 40.43
N THR A 592 -24.58 6.85 39.33
CA THR A 592 -23.68 8.02 39.26
C THR A 592 -24.40 9.34 39.26
N SER A 593 -25.69 9.38 38.92
CA SER A 593 -26.49 10.61 38.88
C SER A 593 -26.95 11.02 40.27
N GLY A 594 -26.62 12.24 40.68
CA GLY A 594 -27.16 12.87 41.90
C GLY A 594 -28.60 13.36 41.78
N SER A 595 -29.25 13.19 40.64
CA SER A 595 -30.59 13.72 40.34
C SER A 595 -31.70 12.68 40.53
N MET A 596 -31.37 11.48 41.03
CA MET A 596 -32.34 10.39 41.21
C MET A 596 -33.32 10.68 42.33
N ARG A 597 -34.62 10.42 42.08
CA ARG A 597 -35.72 10.63 43.03
C ARG A 597 -36.29 9.31 43.52
N TRP A 598 -35.44 8.48 44.11
CA TRP A 598 -35.83 7.12 44.60
C TRP A 598 -37.01 7.11 45.57
N TRP A 599 -37.26 8.22 46.26
CA TRP A 599 -38.31 8.34 47.27
C TRP A 599 -39.65 8.83 46.75
N GLN A 600 -39.73 9.25 45.48
CA GLN A 600 -41.00 9.66 44.88
C GLN A 600 -41.69 8.47 44.27
N LYS A 601 -42.95 8.22 44.73
CA LYS A 601 -43.78 7.22 44.05
C LYS A 601 -43.98 7.66 42.60
N PRO A 602 -43.78 6.74 41.63
CA PRO A 602 -44.18 7.02 40.25
C PRO A 602 -45.70 7.28 40.26
N GLY A 603 -46.12 8.50 39.78
CA GLY A 603 -47.52 8.92 39.74
C GLY A 603 -48.32 8.13 38.72
#